data_361f709b7e74057d15a06316a5424468
#
_entry.id   361f709b7e74057d15a06316a5424468
#
_cell.length_a   1.000
_cell.length_b   1.000
_cell.length_c   1.000
_cell.angle_alpha   90.00
_cell.angle_beta   90.00
_cell.angle_gamma   90.00
#
_symmetry.space_group_name_H-M   'P 1'
#
loop_
_entity.id
_entity.type
_entity.pdbx_description
1 polymer ?
#
loop_
_entity_poly.entity_id
_entity_poly.type
_entity_poly.pdbx_seq_one_letter_code
_entity_poly.pdbx_strand_id
1 'polypeptide(L)'
;MAVNVAQDKILIVDDEWDSPIVKAVRRRLDEDGWHTLAVEPDPQWLGGAEFEAAALYAIEEEQPDGVLLDVRLGDFAEDQFKGLEILQKIVERYPKLPVLMFTQYTQGPERDTAVRGSLKWDSPVDFIDKLASPEEVVLRLRRLIGRTPETISLGSSVILDFSARLVYAKVNEDTALVSDIQGMKFEILRELAATWYRSPGELVPFSRLERYSEGEEARASLRVRIREIKVSLGNALNVKFGAGDLIINVRDQGYRLVPPKI
;
A
#
# COMPACT_ATOMS: atom_id res chain seq x y z
N MET A 1 -14.39 10.19 -19.34
CA MET A 1 -13.42 9.15 -19.70
C MET A 1 -12.98 8.49 -18.42
N ALA A 2 -13.17 7.18 -18.25
CA ALA A 2 -12.66 6.49 -17.09
C ALA A 2 -11.12 6.52 -17.17
N VAL A 3 -10.46 7.08 -16.16
CA VAL A 3 -9.01 6.99 -15.99
C VAL A 3 -8.74 5.53 -15.71
N ASN A 4 -8.11 4.83 -16.66
CA ASN A 4 -7.70 3.44 -16.49
C ASN A 4 -6.48 3.46 -15.56
N VAL A 5 -6.72 3.36 -14.26
CA VAL A 5 -5.67 3.29 -13.25
C VAL A 5 -5.11 1.87 -13.30
N ALA A 6 -3.86 1.71 -13.67
CA ALA A 6 -3.17 0.45 -13.50
C ALA A 6 -3.19 0.12 -12.00
N GLN A 7 -3.93 -0.91 -11.63
CA GLN A 7 -4.02 -1.36 -10.25
C GLN A 7 -2.79 -2.20 -9.93
N ASP A 8 -2.16 -1.94 -8.77
CA ASP A 8 -1.11 -2.82 -8.28
C ASP A 8 -1.67 -4.22 -8.06
N LYS A 9 -0.95 -5.26 -8.52
CA LYS A 9 -1.36 -6.66 -8.44
C LYS A 9 -0.71 -7.33 -7.23
N ILE A 10 -1.51 -8.00 -6.41
CA ILE A 10 -1.02 -8.82 -5.29
C ILE A 10 -1.37 -10.28 -5.54
N LEU A 11 -0.34 -11.12 -5.62
CA LEU A 11 -0.50 -12.57 -5.67
C LEU A 11 -0.59 -13.14 -4.25
N ILE A 12 -1.65 -13.89 -3.97
CA ILE A 12 -1.86 -14.59 -2.70
C ILE A 12 -1.58 -16.08 -2.93
N VAL A 13 -0.66 -16.61 -2.14
CA VAL A 13 -0.29 -18.04 -2.13
C VAL A 13 -0.55 -18.59 -0.75
N ASP A 14 -1.67 -19.28 -0.58
CA ASP A 14 -2.15 -19.79 0.70
C ASP A 14 -3.04 -21.02 0.43
N ASP A 15 -2.78 -22.15 1.07
CA ASP A 15 -3.59 -23.37 0.90
C ASP A 15 -5.00 -23.23 1.48
N GLU A 16 -5.15 -22.32 2.47
CA GLU A 16 -6.44 -21.91 3.03
C GLU A 16 -7.00 -20.62 2.35
N TRP A 17 -6.74 -20.43 1.04
CA TRP A 17 -7.11 -19.23 0.28
C TRP A 17 -8.59 -18.82 0.41
N ASP A 18 -9.48 -19.77 0.69
CA ASP A 18 -10.92 -19.58 0.87
C ASP A 18 -11.34 -19.39 2.34
N SER A 19 -10.38 -19.35 3.28
CA SER A 19 -10.63 -19.12 4.69
C SER A 19 -11.21 -17.73 4.97
N PRO A 20 -11.95 -17.55 6.09
CA PRO A 20 -12.47 -16.24 6.48
C PRO A 20 -11.37 -15.17 6.62
N ILE A 21 -10.18 -15.57 7.08
CA ILE A 21 -9.03 -14.67 7.29
C ILE A 21 -8.52 -14.16 5.93
N VAL A 22 -8.21 -15.07 5.02
CA VAL A 22 -7.71 -14.70 3.69
C VAL A 22 -8.75 -13.92 2.89
N LYS A 23 -10.03 -14.30 2.96
CA LYS A 23 -11.14 -13.54 2.35
C LYS A 23 -11.25 -12.12 2.88
N ALA A 24 -11.05 -11.91 4.18
CA ALA A 24 -11.09 -10.57 4.77
C ALA A 24 -9.93 -9.71 4.26
N VAL A 25 -8.72 -10.28 4.14
CA VAL A 25 -7.55 -9.59 3.57
C VAL A 25 -7.77 -9.26 2.10
N ARG A 26 -8.24 -10.21 1.28
CA ARG A 26 -8.55 -9.99 -0.13
C ARG A 26 -9.55 -8.84 -0.31
N ARG A 27 -10.69 -8.91 0.39
CA ARG A 27 -11.70 -7.85 0.33
C ARG A 27 -11.10 -6.49 0.70
N ARG A 28 -10.26 -6.43 1.73
CA ARG A 28 -9.63 -5.17 2.15
C ARG A 28 -8.65 -4.64 1.11
N LEU A 29 -7.87 -5.51 0.45
CA LEU A 29 -7.01 -5.15 -0.67
C LEU A 29 -7.82 -4.59 -1.84
N ASP A 30 -8.90 -5.26 -2.23
CA ASP A 30 -9.77 -4.84 -3.32
C ASP A 30 -10.44 -3.47 -3.02
N GLU A 31 -10.91 -3.26 -1.76
CA GLU A 31 -11.46 -1.97 -1.29
C GLU A 31 -10.42 -0.84 -1.36
N ASP A 32 -9.14 -1.15 -1.19
CA ASP A 32 -8.01 -0.21 -1.31
C ASP A 32 -7.55 -0.01 -2.77
N GLY A 33 -8.21 -0.66 -3.74
CA GLY A 33 -7.94 -0.50 -5.16
C GLY A 33 -6.82 -1.39 -5.71
N TRP A 34 -6.45 -2.45 -4.99
CA TRP A 34 -5.50 -3.45 -5.48
C TRP A 34 -6.23 -4.52 -6.30
N HIS A 35 -5.51 -5.14 -7.23
CA HIS A 35 -6.02 -6.31 -7.92
C HIS A 35 -5.45 -7.57 -7.29
N THR A 36 -6.31 -8.39 -6.66
CA THR A 36 -5.87 -9.61 -6.00
C THR A 36 -5.95 -10.82 -6.94
N LEU A 37 -4.84 -11.53 -7.04
CA LEU A 37 -4.69 -12.81 -7.70
C LEU A 37 -4.50 -13.88 -6.62
N ALA A 38 -5.00 -15.09 -6.81
CA ALA A 38 -4.79 -16.19 -5.88
C ALA A 38 -4.29 -17.44 -6.61
N VAL A 39 -3.36 -18.15 -5.99
CA VAL A 39 -3.05 -19.53 -6.36
C VAL A 39 -4.12 -20.41 -5.72
N GLU A 40 -5.08 -20.83 -6.51
CA GLU A 40 -6.18 -21.68 -6.06
C GLU A 40 -5.71 -23.14 -6.10
N PRO A 41 -5.76 -23.88 -4.96
CA PRO A 41 -5.37 -25.28 -4.95
C PRO A 41 -6.32 -26.13 -5.80
N ASP A 42 -5.75 -26.94 -6.69
CA ASP A 42 -6.51 -27.98 -7.38
C ASP A 42 -6.74 -29.17 -6.41
N PRO A 43 -7.94 -29.75 -6.33
CA PRO A 43 -8.22 -30.92 -5.52
C PRO A 43 -7.33 -32.13 -5.82
N GLN A 44 -6.64 -32.17 -6.94
CA GLN A 44 -5.71 -33.22 -7.34
C GLN A 44 -4.29 -32.99 -6.86
N TRP A 45 -3.99 -31.82 -6.26
CA TRP A 45 -2.66 -31.55 -5.73
C TRP A 45 -2.36 -32.43 -4.52
N LEU A 46 -1.14 -32.97 -4.50
CA LEU A 46 -0.71 -33.89 -3.47
C LEU A 46 0.06 -33.21 -2.34
N GLY A 47 0.59 -32.02 -2.57
CA GLY A 47 1.36 -31.28 -1.55
C GLY A 47 1.97 -29.97 -2.02
N GLY A 48 2.98 -29.52 -1.29
CA GLY A 48 3.60 -28.20 -1.50
C GLY A 48 4.36 -28.02 -2.81
N ALA A 49 4.70 -29.10 -3.50
CA ALA A 49 5.40 -29.01 -4.78
C ALA A 49 4.55 -28.38 -5.89
N GLU A 50 3.26 -28.67 -5.91
CA GLU A 50 2.30 -28.10 -6.84
C GLU A 50 2.06 -26.63 -6.55
N PHE A 51 1.97 -26.23 -5.27
CA PHE A 51 1.92 -24.81 -4.87
C PHE A 51 3.14 -24.04 -5.33
N GLU A 52 4.33 -24.63 -5.21
CA GLU A 52 5.57 -24.00 -5.67
C GLU A 52 5.54 -23.76 -7.19
N ALA A 53 5.17 -24.78 -7.97
CA ALA A 53 5.10 -24.67 -9.42
C ALA A 53 4.06 -23.62 -9.84
N ALA A 54 2.88 -23.62 -9.23
CA ALA A 54 1.80 -22.68 -9.51
C ALA A 54 2.16 -21.24 -9.11
N ALA A 55 2.80 -21.05 -7.95
CA ALA A 55 3.23 -19.73 -7.50
C ALA A 55 4.28 -19.12 -8.43
N LEU A 56 5.30 -19.88 -8.81
CA LEU A 56 6.34 -19.40 -9.72
C LEU A 56 5.80 -19.12 -11.12
N TYR A 57 4.89 -19.96 -11.61
CA TYR A 57 4.20 -19.74 -12.88
C TYR A 57 3.35 -18.46 -12.84
N ALA A 58 2.55 -18.26 -11.79
CA ALA A 58 1.73 -17.06 -11.63
C ALA A 58 2.58 -15.79 -11.53
N ILE A 59 3.75 -15.83 -10.88
CA ILE A 59 4.67 -14.69 -10.82
C ILE A 59 5.20 -14.36 -12.22
N GLU A 60 5.56 -15.36 -13.02
CA GLU A 60 6.11 -15.16 -14.37
C GLU A 60 5.06 -14.58 -15.33
N GLU A 61 3.84 -15.13 -15.35
CA GLU A 61 2.78 -14.72 -16.25
C GLU A 61 2.12 -13.39 -15.83
N GLU A 62 1.80 -13.25 -14.56
CA GLU A 62 1.00 -12.12 -14.08
C GLU A 62 1.85 -10.90 -13.67
N GLN A 63 3.15 -11.12 -13.40
CA GLN A 63 4.09 -10.07 -12.96
C GLN A 63 3.51 -9.23 -11.80
N PRO A 64 3.18 -9.84 -10.65
CA PRO A 64 2.58 -9.12 -9.54
C PRO A 64 3.55 -8.10 -8.94
N ASP A 65 2.99 -7.07 -8.32
CA ASP A 65 3.73 -6.01 -7.64
C ASP A 65 4.16 -6.41 -6.22
N GLY A 66 3.55 -7.45 -5.69
CA GLY A 66 3.89 -8.06 -4.42
C GLY A 66 3.24 -9.43 -4.25
N VAL A 67 3.78 -10.21 -3.32
CA VAL A 67 3.29 -11.55 -2.98
C VAL A 67 2.92 -11.59 -1.49
N LEU A 68 1.75 -12.12 -1.18
CA LEU A 68 1.35 -12.54 0.16
C LEU A 68 1.49 -14.06 0.19
N LEU A 69 2.40 -14.59 1.02
CA LEU A 69 2.82 -15.99 0.97
C LEU A 69 2.71 -16.63 2.34
N ASP A 70 1.93 -17.73 2.44
CA ASP A 70 1.92 -18.53 3.66
C ASP A 70 3.23 -19.32 3.81
N VAL A 71 3.60 -19.60 5.04
CA VAL A 71 4.76 -20.44 5.39
C VAL A 71 4.45 -21.91 5.18
N ARG A 72 3.26 -22.35 5.58
CA ARG A 72 2.79 -23.73 5.40
C ARG A 72 1.92 -23.81 4.14
N LEU A 73 2.24 -24.74 3.26
CA LEU A 73 1.49 -24.97 2.02
C LEU A 73 1.38 -26.48 1.77
N GLY A 74 0.24 -27.04 2.11
CA GLY A 74 -0.06 -28.47 2.00
C GLY A 74 -0.22 -29.18 3.33
N ASP A 75 -0.69 -30.44 3.26
CA ASP A 75 -1.12 -31.24 4.41
C ASP A 75 -0.02 -32.12 5.02
N PHE A 76 1.08 -32.34 4.29
CA PHE A 76 2.16 -33.21 4.74
C PHE A 76 3.09 -32.53 5.75
N ALA A 77 3.74 -33.34 6.58
CA ALA A 77 4.70 -32.83 7.58
C ALA A 77 5.88 -32.10 6.93
N GLU A 78 6.30 -32.51 5.73
CA GLU A 78 7.34 -31.90 4.91
C GLU A 78 6.94 -30.54 4.33
N ASP A 79 5.64 -30.25 4.23
CA ASP A 79 5.13 -28.99 3.70
C ASP A 79 5.08 -27.86 4.75
N GLN A 80 5.44 -28.16 5.99
CA GLN A 80 5.37 -27.21 7.11
C GLN A 80 6.12 -25.88 6.84
N PHE A 81 7.19 -25.93 6.04
CA PHE A 81 8.01 -24.76 5.69
C PHE A 81 8.10 -24.53 4.19
N LYS A 82 7.18 -25.08 3.42
CA LYS A 82 7.20 -25.01 1.96
C LYS A 82 7.22 -23.57 1.42
N GLY A 83 6.49 -22.67 2.08
CA GLY A 83 6.52 -21.25 1.72
C GLY A 83 7.91 -20.62 1.87
N LEU A 84 8.78 -21.09 2.77
CA LEU A 84 10.15 -20.59 2.86
C LEU A 84 11.01 -21.08 1.69
N GLU A 85 10.77 -22.29 1.17
CA GLU A 85 11.45 -22.79 -0.03
C GLU A 85 11.02 -21.98 -1.26
N ILE A 86 9.72 -21.68 -1.36
CA ILE A 86 9.17 -20.82 -2.42
C ILE A 86 9.76 -19.42 -2.30
N LEU A 87 9.81 -18.83 -1.09
CA LEU A 87 10.44 -17.54 -0.84
C LEU A 87 11.90 -17.52 -1.34
N GLN A 88 12.68 -18.57 -1.02
CA GLN A 88 14.05 -18.65 -1.48
C GLN A 88 14.14 -18.57 -3.01
N LYS A 89 13.29 -19.31 -3.74
CA LYS A 89 13.26 -19.30 -5.20
C LYS A 89 12.80 -17.97 -5.77
N ILE A 90 11.83 -17.32 -5.11
CA ILE A 90 11.40 -15.98 -5.49
C ILE A 90 12.55 -14.98 -5.36
N VAL A 91 13.24 -14.96 -4.22
CA VAL A 91 14.36 -14.04 -3.98
C VAL A 91 15.53 -14.28 -4.96
N GLU A 92 15.83 -15.53 -5.30
CA GLU A 92 16.87 -15.86 -6.27
C GLU A 92 16.54 -15.40 -7.69
N ARG A 93 15.27 -15.55 -8.13
CA ARG A 93 14.84 -15.21 -9.49
C ARG A 93 14.35 -13.77 -9.64
N TYR A 94 13.71 -13.26 -8.60
CA TYR A 94 13.02 -11.94 -8.57
C TYR A 94 13.43 -11.13 -7.33
N PRO A 95 14.71 -10.76 -7.16
CA PRO A 95 15.23 -10.17 -5.92
C PRO A 95 14.60 -8.84 -5.52
N LYS A 96 13.87 -8.20 -6.42
CA LYS A 96 13.16 -6.94 -6.16
C LYS A 96 11.66 -7.12 -5.92
N LEU A 97 11.13 -8.33 -6.06
CA LEU A 97 9.71 -8.59 -5.82
C LEU A 97 9.43 -8.60 -4.32
N PRO A 98 8.54 -7.71 -3.83
CA PRO A 98 8.16 -7.68 -2.43
C PRO A 98 7.40 -8.93 -2.03
N VAL A 99 7.78 -9.54 -0.90
CA VAL A 99 7.09 -10.70 -0.35
C VAL A 99 6.74 -10.45 1.11
N LEU A 100 5.45 -10.49 1.43
CA LEU A 100 4.96 -10.49 2.80
C LEU A 100 4.59 -11.92 3.20
N MET A 101 5.38 -12.50 4.11
CA MET A 101 5.07 -13.82 4.67
C MET A 101 3.90 -13.68 5.63
N PHE A 102 2.80 -14.40 5.35
CA PHE A 102 1.53 -14.34 6.08
C PHE A 102 1.29 -15.67 6.79
N THR A 103 1.62 -15.73 8.09
CA THR A 103 1.68 -17.02 8.79
C THR A 103 1.10 -16.95 10.20
N GLN A 104 0.56 -18.06 10.67
CA GLN A 104 0.14 -18.20 12.08
C GLN A 104 1.31 -18.61 13.02
N TYR A 105 2.49 -18.86 12.49
CA TYR A 105 3.70 -19.21 13.27
C TYR A 105 4.44 -17.96 13.72
N THR A 106 3.85 -17.20 14.64
CA THR A 106 4.44 -15.93 15.12
C THR A 106 5.25 -16.06 16.38
N GLN A 107 5.25 -17.23 17.01
CA GLN A 107 6.01 -17.53 18.24
C GLN A 107 6.74 -18.87 18.12
N GLY A 108 7.92 -18.96 18.74
CA GLY A 108 8.70 -20.20 18.80
C GLY A 108 9.87 -20.27 17.83
N PRO A 109 10.61 -21.41 17.83
CA PRO A 109 11.80 -21.63 17.01
C PRO A 109 11.51 -21.61 15.50
N GLU A 110 10.29 -21.88 15.09
CA GLU A 110 9.86 -21.82 13.68
C GLU A 110 9.84 -20.37 13.16
N ARG A 111 9.36 -19.40 13.97
CA ARG A 111 9.47 -17.97 13.66
C ARG A 111 10.92 -17.55 13.47
N ASP A 112 11.79 -17.96 14.41
CA ASP A 112 13.21 -17.60 14.35
C ASP A 112 13.88 -18.15 13.11
N THR A 113 13.48 -19.32 12.64
CA THR A 113 13.96 -19.92 11.38
C THR A 113 13.47 -19.14 10.17
N ALA A 114 12.18 -18.79 10.14
CA ALA A 114 11.56 -18.01 9.07
C ALA A 114 12.16 -16.60 8.99
N VAL A 115 12.27 -15.89 10.12
CA VAL A 115 12.83 -14.53 10.19
C VAL A 115 14.32 -14.54 9.86
N ARG A 116 15.12 -15.48 10.37
CA ARG A 116 16.56 -15.58 10.06
C ARG A 116 16.80 -15.92 8.59
N GLY A 117 15.90 -16.70 7.98
CA GLY A 117 15.93 -17.00 6.54
C GLY A 117 15.80 -15.72 5.70
N SER A 118 14.84 -14.87 6.03
CA SER A 118 14.56 -13.64 5.28
C SER A 118 15.60 -12.53 5.47
N LEU A 119 16.16 -12.39 6.68
CA LEU A 119 17.18 -11.38 7.00
C LEU A 119 18.54 -11.64 6.29
N LYS A 120 18.70 -12.77 5.63
CA LYS A 120 19.91 -13.07 4.84
C LYS A 120 19.90 -12.42 3.47
N TRP A 121 18.77 -11.93 3.00
CA TRP A 121 18.63 -11.39 1.65
C TRP A 121 18.39 -9.88 1.68
N ASP A 122 19.06 -9.18 0.81
CA ASP A 122 18.84 -7.74 0.54
C ASP A 122 17.59 -7.54 -0.36
N SER A 123 16.52 -8.29 -0.04
CA SER A 123 15.26 -8.32 -0.77
C SER A 123 14.13 -7.78 0.11
N PRO A 124 13.10 -7.15 -0.46
CA PRO A 124 11.99 -6.58 0.30
C PRO A 124 11.06 -7.68 0.84
N VAL A 125 11.46 -8.31 1.94
CA VAL A 125 10.72 -9.37 2.63
C VAL A 125 10.35 -8.93 4.03
N ASP A 126 9.10 -9.15 4.45
CA ASP A 126 8.62 -8.93 5.82
C ASP A 126 7.69 -10.07 6.25
N PHE A 127 7.37 -10.12 7.54
CA PHE A 127 6.52 -11.15 8.14
C PHE A 127 5.35 -10.52 8.89
N ILE A 128 4.18 -11.14 8.79
CA ILE A 128 2.98 -10.73 9.52
C ILE A 128 2.21 -11.96 10.02
N ASP A 129 1.60 -11.82 11.19
CA ASP A 129 0.71 -12.82 11.77
C ASP A 129 -0.61 -12.90 11.00
N LYS A 130 -1.13 -14.12 10.74
CA LYS A 130 -2.48 -14.33 10.19
C LYS A 130 -3.59 -13.73 11.10
N LEU A 131 -3.30 -13.50 12.38
CA LEU A 131 -4.22 -12.81 13.31
C LEU A 131 -4.14 -11.28 13.24
N ALA A 132 -3.21 -10.72 12.47
CA ALA A 132 -3.16 -9.27 12.24
C ALA A 132 -4.42 -8.77 11.51
N SER A 133 -4.77 -7.51 11.74
CA SER A 133 -5.91 -6.94 11.04
C SER A 133 -5.64 -6.84 9.52
N PRO A 134 -6.66 -6.95 8.67
CA PRO A 134 -6.51 -6.75 7.23
C PRO A 134 -5.88 -5.40 6.88
N GLU A 135 -6.15 -4.35 7.67
CA GLU A 135 -5.54 -3.03 7.52
C GLU A 135 -4.03 -3.07 7.73
N GLU A 136 -3.54 -3.84 8.71
CA GLU A 136 -2.11 -3.98 8.96
C GLU A 136 -1.41 -4.71 7.81
N VAL A 137 -2.04 -5.76 7.25
CA VAL A 137 -1.51 -6.47 6.07
C VAL A 137 -1.33 -5.50 4.90
N VAL A 138 -2.35 -4.70 4.59
CA VAL A 138 -2.30 -3.69 3.53
C VAL A 138 -1.19 -2.67 3.77
N LEU A 139 -1.04 -2.18 5.00
CA LEU A 139 0.01 -1.21 5.34
C LEU A 139 1.42 -1.78 5.17
N ARG A 140 1.63 -3.04 5.54
CA ARG A 140 2.93 -3.70 5.35
C ARG A 140 3.25 -3.93 3.89
N LEU A 141 2.28 -4.38 3.08
CA LEU A 141 2.45 -4.51 1.63
C LEU A 141 2.81 -3.17 0.98
N ARG A 142 2.10 -2.08 1.33
CA ARG A 142 2.43 -0.73 0.83
C ARG A 142 3.86 -0.30 1.16
N ARG A 143 4.33 -0.61 2.38
CA ARG A 143 5.70 -0.30 2.80
C ARG A 143 6.73 -1.13 2.04
N LEU A 144 6.48 -2.42 1.85
CA LEU A 144 7.37 -3.33 1.14
C LEU A 144 7.49 -2.97 -0.35
N ILE A 145 6.37 -2.70 -1.00
CA ILE A 145 6.34 -2.30 -2.41
C ILE A 145 7.06 -0.95 -2.58
N GLY A 146 7.00 -0.09 -1.57
CA GLY A 146 7.83 1.13 -1.48
C GLY A 146 7.54 2.19 -2.53
N ARG A 147 6.82 1.86 -3.59
CA ARG A 147 6.44 2.79 -4.63
C ARG A 147 5.12 3.48 -4.29
N THR A 148 5.00 4.70 -4.77
CA THR A 148 3.75 5.44 -4.71
C THR A 148 2.99 5.15 -5.99
N PRO A 149 1.73 4.72 -5.94
CA PRO A 149 0.94 4.45 -7.14
C PRO A 149 0.77 5.73 -7.96
N GLU A 150 0.48 5.59 -9.24
CA GLU A 150 0.23 6.73 -10.12
C GLU A 150 -0.98 7.55 -9.67
N THR A 151 -1.91 6.92 -9.00
CA THR A 151 -3.13 7.57 -8.48
C THR A 151 -3.36 7.21 -7.03
N ILE A 152 -3.62 8.21 -6.19
CA ILE A 152 -4.00 8.02 -4.77
C ILE A 152 -5.39 8.60 -4.53
N SER A 153 -6.26 7.80 -3.90
CA SER A 153 -7.55 8.25 -3.39
C SER A 153 -7.44 8.62 -1.91
N LEU A 154 -7.81 9.84 -1.56
CA LEU A 154 -7.92 10.30 -0.18
C LEU A 154 -9.37 10.21 0.28
N GLY A 155 -9.70 9.13 0.94
CA GLY A 155 -11.09 8.76 1.22
C GLY A 155 -11.86 8.49 -0.07
N SER A 156 -13.18 8.77 -0.05
CA SER A 156 -14.05 8.61 -1.22
C SER A 156 -14.10 9.85 -2.14
N SER A 157 -13.48 10.97 -1.73
CA SER A 157 -13.83 12.30 -2.26
C SER A 157 -12.71 13.01 -3.01
N VAL A 158 -11.43 12.63 -2.85
CA VAL A 158 -10.31 13.31 -3.50
C VAL A 158 -9.41 12.29 -4.18
N ILE A 159 -9.09 12.53 -5.45
CA ILE A 159 -8.20 11.67 -6.24
C ILE A 159 -7.03 12.53 -6.71
N LEU A 160 -5.81 12.06 -6.45
CA LEU A 160 -4.58 12.63 -6.97
C LEU A 160 -4.03 11.74 -8.07
N ASP A 161 -3.87 12.27 -9.25
CA ASP A 161 -3.14 11.64 -10.36
C ASP A 161 -1.71 12.20 -10.39
N PHE A 162 -0.75 11.37 -10.03
CA PHE A 162 0.65 11.77 -9.93
C PHE A 162 1.34 11.86 -11.29
N SER A 163 0.91 11.04 -12.24
CA SER A 163 1.47 11.04 -13.60
C SER A 163 1.01 12.26 -14.39
N ALA A 164 -0.30 12.54 -14.37
CA ALA A 164 -0.86 13.73 -15.00
C ALA A 164 -0.67 15.02 -14.18
N ARG A 165 -0.27 14.92 -12.89
CA ARG A 165 -0.14 16.04 -11.93
C ARG A 165 -1.45 16.80 -11.74
N LEU A 166 -2.55 16.06 -11.61
CA LEU A 166 -3.91 16.59 -11.48
C LEU A 166 -4.55 16.14 -10.16
N VAL A 167 -5.48 16.96 -9.69
CA VAL A 167 -6.29 16.67 -8.50
C VAL A 167 -7.76 16.74 -8.87
N TYR A 168 -8.52 15.74 -8.49
CA TYR A 168 -9.95 15.66 -8.73
C TYR A 168 -10.69 15.61 -7.40
N ALA A 169 -11.84 16.29 -7.35
CA ALA A 169 -12.83 16.17 -6.30
C ALA A 169 -14.02 15.34 -6.80
N LYS A 170 -14.45 14.37 -6.02
CA LYS A 170 -15.62 13.54 -6.30
C LYS A 170 -16.77 13.94 -5.38
N VAL A 171 -17.88 14.38 -5.96
CA VAL A 171 -19.11 14.71 -5.24
C VAL A 171 -20.23 13.86 -5.83
N ASN A 172 -20.77 12.94 -5.04
CA ASN A 172 -21.68 11.89 -5.51
C ASN A 172 -20.99 11.03 -6.59
N GLU A 173 -21.57 10.96 -7.79
CA GLU A 173 -21.00 10.24 -8.95
C GLU A 173 -20.18 11.13 -9.88
N ASP A 174 -20.21 12.46 -9.69
CA ASP A 174 -19.48 13.41 -10.52
C ASP A 174 -18.07 13.63 -10.02
N THR A 175 -17.12 13.69 -10.98
CA THR A 175 -15.72 13.96 -10.73
C THR A 175 -15.33 15.27 -11.42
N ALA A 176 -14.87 16.25 -10.64
CA ALA A 176 -14.47 17.57 -11.13
C ALA A 176 -12.97 17.81 -10.92
N LEU A 177 -12.31 18.39 -11.92
CA LEU A 177 -10.90 18.80 -11.82
C LEU A 177 -10.79 20.02 -10.87
N VAL A 178 -9.84 19.96 -9.93
CA VAL A 178 -9.48 21.05 -9.03
C VAL A 178 -8.31 21.84 -9.63
N SER A 179 -8.60 22.72 -10.60
CA SER A 179 -7.60 23.41 -11.40
C SER A 179 -6.67 24.34 -10.60
N ASP A 180 -7.07 24.78 -9.42
CA ASP A 180 -6.29 25.69 -8.57
C ASP A 180 -5.12 25.00 -7.85
N ILE A 181 -5.07 23.67 -7.85
CA ILE A 181 -4.00 22.91 -7.20
C ILE A 181 -2.99 22.47 -8.27
N GLN A 182 -2.08 23.35 -8.58
CA GLN A 182 -1.00 23.13 -9.56
C GLN A 182 0.36 23.55 -9.00
N GLY A 183 1.45 23.20 -9.70
CA GLY A 183 2.80 23.59 -9.35
C GLY A 183 3.18 23.18 -7.92
N MET A 184 3.65 24.11 -7.12
CA MET A 184 4.10 23.83 -5.75
C MET A 184 2.98 23.35 -4.83
N LYS A 185 1.74 23.80 -5.03
CA LYS A 185 0.58 23.28 -4.27
C LYS A 185 0.36 21.79 -4.53
N PHE A 186 0.47 21.39 -5.78
CA PHE A 186 0.40 19.96 -6.14
C PHE A 186 1.54 19.17 -5.51
N GLU A 187 2.78 19.66 -5.57
CA GLU A 187 3.94 18.94 -4.99
C GLU A 187 3.82 18.77 -3.47
N ILE A 188 3.35 19.82 -2.77
CA ILE A 188 3.08 19.73 -1.33
C ILE A 188 2.02 18.67 -1.03
N LEU A 189 0.91 18.70 -1.76
CA LEU A 189 -0.18 17.73 -1.56
C LEU A 189 0.26 16.30 -1.94
N ARG A 190 1.03 16.15 -3.02
CA ARG A 190 1.62 14.88 -3.45
C ARG A 190 2.51 14.26 -2.37
N GLU A 191 3.40 15.06 -1.77
CA GLU A 191 4.29 14.61 -0.73
C GLU A 191 3.53 14.14 0.52
N LEU A 192 2.51 14.90 0.91
CA LEU A 192 1.62 14.55 2.01
C LEU A 192 0.81 13.28 1.73
N ALA A 193 0.28 13.16 0.50
CA ALA A 193 -0.50 12.00 0.08
C ALA A 193 0.35 10.73 -0.03
N ALA A 194 1.56 10.83 -0.61
CA ALA A 194 2.49 9.72 -0.72
C ALA A 194 2.94 9.20 0.67
N THR A 195 3.19 10.11 1.61
CA THR A 195 3.53 9.73 2.99
C THR A 195 2.35 9.07 3.69
N TRP A 196 1.16 9.65 3.57
CA TRP A 196 -0.06 9.05 4.13
C TRP A 196 -0.35 7.67 3.52
N TYR A 197 -0.19 7.50 2.21
CA TYR A 197 -0.43 6.23 1.54
C TYR A 197 0.43 5.10 2.10
N ARG A 198 1.72 5.37 2.34
CA ARG A 198 2.67 4.39 2.89
C ARG A 198 2.51 4.18 4.40
N SER A 199 2.19 5.24 5.13
CA SER A 199 2.10 5.23 6.59
C SER A 199 1.02 6.22 7.06
N PRO A 200 -0.26 5.80 7.10
CA PRO A 200 -1.34 6.65 7.59
C PRO A 200 -1.05 7.22 8.97
N GLY A 201 -1.23 8.52 9.11
CA GLY A 201 -0.93 9.24 10.35
C GLY A 201 0.52 9.71 10.51
N GLU A 202 1.41 9.32 9.63
CA GLU A 202 2.79 9.80 9.63
C GLU A 202 2.87 11.29 9.29
N LEU A 203 3.86 11.93 9.91
CA LEU A 203 4.15 13.34 9.78
C LEU A 203 5.15 13.58 8.64
N VAL A 204 4.87 14.58 7.79
CA VAL A 204 5.86 15.12 6.86
C VAL A 204 6.53 16.34 7.51
N PRO A 205 7.84 16.28 7.82
CA PRO A 205 8.53 17.36 8.51
C PRO A 205 8.60 18.64 7.66
N PHE A 206 8.70 19.79 8.34
CA PHE A 206 8.80 21.09 7.65
C PHE A 206 9.95 21.13 6.65
N SER A 207 11.13 20.63 7.03
CA SER A 207 12.31 20.61 6.16
C SER A 207 12.08 19.91 4.81
N ARG A 208 11.16 18.95 4.79
CA ARG A 208 10.80 18.20 3.60
C ARG A 208 9.80 18.97 2.72
N LEU A 209 8.91 19.76 3.31
CA LEU A 209 7.90 20.53 2.61
C LEU A 209 8.38 21.93 2.21
N GLU A 210 9.29 22.54 2.98
CA GLU A 210 9.84 23.87 2.73
C GLU A 210 10.63 23.93 1.41
N ARG A 211 11.16 22.80 0.92
CA ARG A 211 11.79 22.72 -0.42
C ARG A 211 10.85 23.07 -1.58
N TYR A 212 9.54 23.02 -1.36
CA TYR A 212 8.52 23.46 -2.31
C TYR A 212 8.07 24.90 -2.09
N SER A 213 8.84 25.68 -1.30
CA SER A 213 8.56 27.08 -1.01
C SER A 213 9.85 27.88 -1.22
N GLU A 214 9.78 28.96 -1.98
CA GLU A 214 10.92 29.80 -2.29
C GLU A 214 11.05 30.96 -1.28
N GLY A 215 12.30 31.39 -1.04
CA GLY A 215 12.63 32.59 -0.25
C GLY A 215 12.94 32.35 1.22
N GLU A 216 13.37 33.43 1.90
CA GLU A 216 13.77 33.39 3.33
C GLU A 216 12.62 33.03 4.28
N GLU A 217 11.36 33.23 3.85
CA GLU A 217 10.15 32.91 4.64
C GLU A 217 9.46 31.61 4.14
N ALA A 218 10.23 30.58 3.81
CA ALA A 218 9.68 29.33 3.27
C ALA A 218 8.55 28.75 4.11
N ARG A 219 8.64 28.84 5.45
CA ARG A 219 7.60 28.36 6.37
C ARG A 219 6.30 29.18 6.31
N ALA A 220 6.40 30.50 6.14
CA ALA A 220 5.21 31.35 5.99
C ALA A 220 4.54 31.07 4.65
N SER A 221 5.31 30.97 3.58
CA SER A 221 4.85 30.59 2.24
C SER A 221 4.17 29.22 2.24
N LEU A 222 4.74 28.22 2.91
CA LEU A 222 4.16 26.90 3.06
C LEU A 222 2.78 26.94 3.74
N ARG A 223 2.62 27.74 4.81
CA ARG A 223 1.33 27.90 5.51
C ARG A 223 0.26 28.47 4.57
N VAL A 224 0.61 29.45 3.76
CA VAL A 224 -0.31 30.06 2.78
C VAL A 224 -0.74 29.01 1.76
N ARG A 225 0.20 28.26 1.17
CA ARG A 225 -0.12 27.22 0.18
C ARG A 225 -0.99 26.11 0.74
N ILE A 226 -0.73 25.68 1.97
CA ILE A 226 -1.59 24.66 2.63
C ILE A 226 -3.01 25.20 2.85
N ARG A 227 -3.13 26.47 3.25
CA ARG A 227 -4.45 27.11 3.35
C ARG A 227 -5.17 27.16 2.00
N GLU A 228 -4.47 27.54 0.94
CA GLU A 228 -5.00 27.56 -0.43
C GLU A 228 -5.46 26.16 -0.89
N ILE A 229 -4.67 25.12 -0.66
CA ILE A 229 -5.05 23.72 -0.96
C ILE A 229 -6.35 23.36 -0.24
N LYS A 230 -6.47 23.67 1.06
CA LYS A 230 -7.69 23.40 1.85
C LYS A 230 -8.88 24.16 1.31
N VAL A 231 -8.72 25.41 0.91
CA VAL A 231 -9.79 26.23 0.33
C VAL A 231 -10.22 25.68 -1.03
N SER A 232 -9.29 25.37 -1.92
CA SER A 232 -9.59 24.84 -3.26
C SER A 232 -10.33 23.50 -3.19
N LEU A 233 -9.86 22.57 -2.35
CA LEU A 233 -10.55 21.29 -2.13
C LEU A 233 -11.91 21.50 -1.43
N GLY A 234 -11.97 22.41 -0.45
CA GLY A 234 -13.22 22.72 0.24
C GLY A 234 -14.29 23.27 -0.71
N ASN A 235 -13.90 24.17 -1.61
CA ASN A 235 -14.81 24.70 -2.63
C ASN A 235 -15.30 23.61 -3.59
N ALA A 236 -14.37 22.75 -4.06
CA ALA A 236 -14.71 21.67 -4.98
C ALA A 236 -15.63 20.60 -4.35
N LEU A 237 -15.48 20.35 -3.05
CA LEU A 237 -16.27 19.36 -2.30
C LEU A 237 -17.50 19.98 -1.59
N ASN A 238 -17.68 21.29 -1.72
CA ASN A 238 -18.71 22.05 -1.02
C ASN A 238 -18.67 21.88 0.51
N VAL A 239 -17.47 21.85 1.09
CA VAL A 239 -17.21 21.73 2.53
C VAL A 239 -16.21 22.77 3.00
N LYS A 240 -16.20 23.08 4.30
CA LYS A 240 -15.22 23.98 4.90
C LYS A 240 -14.28 23.20 5.81
N PHE A 241 -13.01 23.10 5.39
CA PHE A 241 -11.98 22.46 6.21
C PHE A 241 -11.45 23.39 7.30
N GLY A 242 -11.56 22.96 8.56
CA GLY A 242 -11.02 23.63 9.74
C GLY A 242 -9.53 23.29 9.98
N ALA A 243 -9.00 23.73 11.12
CA ALA A 243 -7.58 23.49 11.48
C ALA A 243 -7.24 22.01 11.63
N GLY A 244 -8.20 21.19 12.11
CA GLY A 244 -8.05 19.76 12.35
C GLY A 244 -8.41 18.86 11.17
N ASP A 245 -8.74 19.44 9.99
CA ASP A 245 -9.25 18.68 8.86
C ASP A 245 -8.21 18.63 7.73
N LEU A 246 -8.23 17.55 6.96
CA LEU A 246 -7.45 17.28 5.75
C LEU A 246 -5.92 17.39 5.93
N ILE A 247 -5.39 18.56 6.24
CA ILE A 247 -3.96 18.81 6.49
C ILE A 247 -3.83 19.46 7.86
N ILE A 248 -3.27 18.72 8.82
CA ILE A 248 -3.14 19.12 10.21
C ILE A 248 -1.71 19.61 10.46
N ASN A 249 -1.59 20.80 11.03
CA ASN A 249 -0.29 21.30 11.51
C ASN A 249 0.04 20.64 12.85
N VAL A 250 1.16 19.94 12.91
CA VAL A 250 1.73 19.44 14.16
C VAL A 250 2.83 20.42 14.57
N ARG A 251 2.58 21.11 15.68
CA ARG A 251 3.41 22.22 16.16
C ARG A 251 4.90 21.84 16.16
N ASP A 252 5.72 22.72 15.58
CA ASP A 252 7.17 22.65 15.48
C ASP A 252 7.75 21.39 14.79
N GLN A 253 6.91 20.54 14.21
CA GLN A 253 7.34 19.29 13.58
C GLN A 253 7.05 19.26 12.07
N GLY A 254 5.82 19.55 11.63
CA GLY A 254 5.43 19.43 10.23
C GLY A 254 3.93 19.39 10.01
N TYR A 255 3.53 18.70 8.94
CA TYR A 255 2.13 18.50 8.60
C TYR A 255 1.80 17.02 8.43
N ARG A 256 0.57 16.67 8.76
CA ARG A 256 0.01 15.33 8.60
C ARG A 256 -1.25 15.40 7.76
N LEU A 257 -1.38 14.48 6.80
CA LEU A 257 -2.59 14.33 6.02
C LEU A 257 -3.60 13.43 6.75
N VAL A 258 -4.86 13.84 6.70
CA VAL A 258 -6.03 13.07 7.16
C VAL A 258 -7.06 13.13 6.05
N PRO A 259 -7.37 12.02 5.38
CA PRO A 259 -8.38 12.01 4.33
C PRO A 259 -9.72 12.55 4.80
N PRO A 260 -10.44 13.27 3.95
CA PRO A 260 -11.75 13.76 4.31
C PRO A 260 -12.74 12.61 4.49
N LYS A 261 -13.59 12.71 5.51
CA LYS A 261 -14.67 11.77 5.78
C LYS A 261 -15.98 12.40 5.25
N ILE A 262 -16.14 12.33 3.94
CA ILE A 262 -17.29 12.92 3.25
C ILE A 262 -17.89 11.86 2.35
#